data_68822b36a88484a4d50cd1a40f093d16
#
_entry.id   68822b36a88484a4d50cd1a40f093d16
#
_cell.length_a   1.000
_cell.length_b   1.000
_cell.length_c   1.000
_cell.angle_alpha   90.00
_cell.angle_beta   90.00
_cell.angle_gamma   90.00
#
_symmetry.space_group_name_H-M   'P 1'
#
loop_
_entity.id
_entity.type
_entity.pdbx_description
1 polymer ?
#
loop_
_entity_poly.entity_id
_entity_poly.type
_entity_poly.pdbx_seq_one_letter_code
_entity_poly.pdbx_strand_id
1 'polypeptide(L)'
;MVLQSGEKLPADFVCLSIGVRPTSQLAKDAGLNLGPRGHIQVNEHMETNDPHIYAVGDVVEVKDWVTGDATAVPLAGPANRQGRIAADHICGIQSAYRGTQGTAIVKVLNLAAAQTGTSEKRLRADNTPYHRIYINPMQHPGYYPGAQAISIKLLFSPEGTIYGAQVVGPDGVQNIIDILATAMRGKQTVQDLEHLELAYSPQWGGAKHGINMAGFVATNVLNGTVQLTEPDAIPEDVLIHDVRTTAETETATIPGALNIPVDELRDRYE
;
A
#
# COMPACT_ATOMS: atom_id res chain seq x y z
N MET A 1 33.54 8.68 -2.58
CA MET A 1 32.94 7.55 -3.31
C MET A 1 33.17 7.72 -4.81
N VAL A 2 33.42 6.63 -5.56
CA VAL A 2 33.58 6.67 -7.03
C VAL A 2 32.42 5.93 -7.67
N LEU A 3 31.68 6.59 -8.56
CA LEU A 3 30.56 6.00 -9.30
C LEU A 3 31.09 5.16 -10.49
N GLN A 4 30.22 4.35 -11.08
CA GLN A 4 30.55 3.56 -12.26
C GLN A 4 30.92 4.45 -13.47
N SER A 5 30.39 5.68 -13.53
CA SER A 5 30.76 6.71 -14.52
C SER A 5 32.20 7.23 -14.37
N GLY A 6 32.89 6.91 -13.29
CA GLY A 6 34.19 7.48 -12.91
C GLY A 6 34.10 8.78 -12.11
N GLU A 7 32.91 9.34 -11.94
CA GLU A 7 32.68 10.55 -11.14
C GLU A 7 33.02 10.30 -9.68
N LYS A 8 33.68 11.28 -9.05
CA LYS A 8 34.06 11.23 -7.63
C LYS A 8 33.11 12.13 -6.83
N LEU A 9 32.30 11.53 -5.95
CA LEU A 9 31.46 12.25 -5.01
C LEU A 9 32.17 12.31 -3.65
N PRO A 10 32.43 13.52 -3.10
CA PRO A 10 32.91 13.65 -1.73
C PRO A 10 31.80 13.15 -0.79
N ALA A 11 32.17 12.33 0.19
CA ALA A 11 31.21 11.80 1.17
C ALA A 11 31.99 11.36 2.42
N ASP A 12 31.53 11.79 3.58
CA ASP A 12 32.06 11.38 4.88
C ASP A 12 31.49 10.02 5.32
N PHE A 13 30.27 9.70 4.81
CA PHE A 13 29.57 8.45 5.09
C PHE A 13 28.81 7.95 3.85
N VAL A 14 28.81 6.64 3.64
CA VAL A 14 28.05 6.00 2.55
C VAL A 14 27.17 4.92 3.13
N CYS A 15 25.83 5.07 2.96
CA CYS A 15 24.85 4.07 3.37
C CYS A 15 24.47 3.18 2.18
N LEU A 16 24.72 1.87 2.27
CA LEU A 16 24.30 0.89 1.28
C LEU A 16 22.92 0.35 1.65
N SER A 17 21.88 0.82 0.95
CA SER A 17 20.49 0.39 1.12
C SER A 17 19.98 -0.26 -0.18
N ILE A 18 20.60 -1.39 -0.56
CA ILE A 18 20.42 -2.06 -1.86
C ILE A 18 19.54 -3.32 -1.78
N GLY A 19 18.78 -3.48 -0.66
CA GLY A 19 17.91 -4.63 -0.41
C GLY A 19 18.63 -5.85 0.18
N VAL A 20 17.92 -6.96 0.25
CA VAL A 20 18.37 -8.21 0.84
C VAL A 20 18.34 -9.34 -0.19
N ARG A 21 19.19 -10.35 0.03
CA ARG A 21 19.18 -11.60 -0.74
C ARG A 21 19.06 -12.77 0.24
N PRO A 22 18.35 -13.85 -0.15
CA PRO A 22 18.25 -15.03 0.70
C PRO A 22 19.63 -15.72 0.84
N THR A 23 19.97 -16.15 2.06
CA THR A 23 21.15 -16.97 2.31
C THR A 23 20.75 -18.44 2.11
N SER A 24 20.66 -18.88 0.86
CA SER A 24 20.12 -20.20 0.48
C SER A 24 21.18 -21.18 -0.05
N GLN A 25 22.47 -20.89 0.13
CA GLN A 25 23.54 -21.75 -0.39
C GLN A 25 23.48 -23.17 0.17
N LEU A 26 23.24 -23.31 1.49
CA LEU A 26 23.07 -24.62 2.13
C LEU A 26 21.92 -25.43 1.52
N ALA A 27 20.79 -24.77 1.26
CA ALA A 27 19.64 -25.38 0.62
C ALA A 27 19.96 -25.83 -0.81
N LYS A 28 20.69 -25.01 -1.58
CA LYS A 28 21.15 -25.35 -2.92
C LYS A 28 22.07 -26.55 -2.92
N ASP A 29 23.03 -26.60 -1.99
CA ASP A 29 23.98 -27.72 -1.88
C ASP A 29 23.31 -29.02 -1.42
N ALA A 30 22.19 -28.90 -0.69
CA ALA A 30 21.32 -30.02 -0.31
C ALA A 30 20.34 -30.45 -1.42
N GLY A 31 20.37 -29.82 -2.61
CA GLY A 31 19.48 -30.16 -3.73
C GLY A 31 18.04 -29.66 -3.59
N LEU A 32 17.79 -28.66 -2.73
CA LEU A 32 16.47 -28.07 -2.60
C LEU A 32 16.15 -27.15 -3.78
N ASN A 33 14.88 -27.12 -4.19
CA ASN A 33 14.40 -26.27 -5.27
C ASN A 33 14.43 -24.81 -4.86
N LEU A 34 15.05 -23.97 -5.71
CA LEU A 34 15.10 -22.52 -5.53
C LEU A 34 14.33 -21.83 -6.65
N GLY A 35 13.62 -20.77 -6.29
CA GLY A 35 13.00 -19.86 -7.25
C GLY A 35 14.02 -18.95 -7.96
N PRO A 36 13.59 -18.17 -8.97
CA PRO A 36 14.48 -17.35 -9.82
C PRO A 36 15.34 -16.33 -9.06
N ARG A 37 14.89 -15.91 -7.87
CA ARG A 37 15.60 -14.97 -7.01
C ARG A 37 16.40 -15.64 -5.90
N GLY A 38 16.52 -16.98 -5.95
CA GLY A 38 17.28 -17.77 -4.99
C GLY A 38 16.55 -18.11 -3.69
N HIS A 39 15.26 -17.82 -3.56
CA HIS A 39 14.45 -18.22 -2.40
C HIS A 39 14.08 -19.70 -2.48
N ILE A 40 14.00 -20.36 -1.33
CA ILE A 40 13.63 -21.78 -1.24
C ILE A 40 12.14 -21.92 -1.57
N GLN A 41 11.81 -22.77 -2.52
CA GLN A 41 10.43 -23.09 -2.87
C GLN A 41 9.82 -24.00 -1.82
N VAL A 42 8.64 -23.63 -1.33
CA VAL A 42 7.87 -24.41 -0.36
C VAL A 42 6.41 -24.50 -0.77
N ASN A 43 5.74 -25.55 -0.31
CA ASN A 43 4.30 -25.69 -0.46
C ASN A 43 3.54 -24.86 0.62
N GLU A 44 2.23 -24.98 0.67
CA GLU A 44 1.37 -24.29 1.64
C GLU A 44 1.57 -24.75 3.10
N HIS A 45 2.26 -25.86 3.32
CA HIS A 45 2.63 -26.40 4.63
C HIS A 45 4.07 -26.06 5.03
N MET A 46 4.78 -25.27 4.21
CA MET A 46 6.20 -24.91 4.38
C MET A 46 7.16 -26.08 4.14
N GLU A 47 6.73 -27.19 3.52
CA GLU A 47 7.61 -28.26 3.09
C GLU A 47 8.36 -27.87 1.82
N THR A 48 9.61 -28.29 1.74
CA THR A 48 10.43 -28.20 0.51
C THR A 48 10.13 -29.38 -0.43
N ASN A 49 10.94 -29.55 -1.49
CA ASN A 49 10.89 -30.76 -2.29
C ASN A 49 11.44 -32.01 -1.59
N ASP A 50 12.11 -31.86 -0.43
CA ASP A 50 12.43 -32.97 0.47
C ASP A 50 11.40 -33.01 1.60
N PRO A 51 10.63 -34.12 1.77
CA PRO A 51 9.56 -34.22 2.75
C PRO A 51 10.03 -34.17 4.23
N HIS A 52 11.32 -34.24 4.46
CA HIS A 52 11.91 -34.15 5.79
C HIS A 52 12.46 -32.76 6.11
N ILE A 53 12.38 -31.82 5.15
CA ILE A 53 12.94 -30.46 5.29
C ILE A 53 11.85 -29.42 5.09
N TYR A 54 11.72 -28.55 6.09
CA TYR A 54 10.86 -27.39 6.08
C TYR A 54 11.70 -26.11 5.99
N ALA A 55 11.18 -25.10 5.32
CA ALA A 55 11.80 -23.78 5.26
C ALA A 55 10.75 -22.70 5.56
N VAL A 56 11.15 -21.69 6.33
CA VAL A 56 10.27 -20.59 6.79
C VAL A 56 11.05 -19.28 6.84
N GLY A 57 10.35 -18.16 6.86
CA GLY A 57 10.92 -16.82 7.04
C GLY A 57 11.38 -16.18 5.73
N ASP A 58 12.36 -15.29 5.83
CA ASP A 58 12.79 -14.42 4.74
C ASP A 58 13.41 -15.18 3.55
N VAL A 59 13.82 -16.42 3.76
CA VAL A 59 14.50 -17.26 2.78
C VAL A 59 13.53 -17.95 1.81
N VAL A 60 12.22 -18.00 2.10
CA VAL A 60 11.26 -18.78 1.31
C VAL A 60 10.55 -17.97 0.24
N GLU A 61 10.21 -18.68 -0.86
CA GLU A 61 9.28 -18.21 -1.88
C GLU A 61 7.87 -18.75 -1.54
N VAL A 62 6.90 -17.83 -1.50
CA VAL A 62 5.51 -18.13 -1.14
C VAL A 62 4.56 -17.48 -2.15
N LYS A 63 3.26 -17.75 -2.01
CA LYS A 63 2.23 -17.18 -2.87
C LYS A 63 1.90 -15.74 -2.46
N ASP A 64 1.84 -14.83 -3.43
CA ASP A 64 1.25 -13.50 -3.26
C ASP A 64 -0.27 -13.62 -3.11
N TRP A 65 -0.84 -12.93 -2.11
CA TRP A 65 -2.28 -13.00 -1.84
C TRP A 65 -3.12 -12.32 -2.91
N VAL A 66 -2.59 -11.25 -3.52
CA VAL A 66 -3.33 -10.44 -4.51
C VAL A 66 -3.23 -11.02 -5.90
N THR A 67 -2.00 -11.28 -6.37
CA THR A 67 -1.74 -11.72 -7.74
C THR A 67 -1.79 -13.23 -7.92
N GLY A 68 -1.59 -13.98 -6.85
CA GLY A 68 -1.45 -15.44 -6.91
C GLY A 68 -0.07 -15.93 -7.34
N ASP A 69 0.83 -15.04 -7.73
CA ASP A 69 2.18 -15.36 -8.21
C ASP A 69 3.13 -15.75 -7.08
N ALA A 70 4.27 -16.34 -7.46
CA ALA A 70 5.37 -16.56 -6.54
C ALA A 70 6.01 -15.23 -6.10
N THR A 71 6.18 -15.06 -4.79
CA THR A 71 6.78 -13.88 -4.19
C THR A 71 7.63 -14.23 -2.97
N ALA A 72 8.46 -13.28 -2.55
CA ALA A 72 9.17 -13.35 -1.28
C ALA A 72 9.02 -12.01 -0.56
N VAL A 73 8.58 -12.07 0.68
CA VAL A 73 8.32 -10.89 1.51
C VAL A 73 9.06 -11.05 2.85
N PRO A 74 10.24 -10.44 2.97
CA PRO A 74 11.09 -10.57 4.17
C PRO A 74 10.54 -9.70 5.31
N LEU A 75 9.50 -10.21 5.98
CA LEU A 75 8.81 -9.56 7.09
C LEU A 75 8.56 -10.54 8.24
N ALA A 76 8.73 -10.07 9.47
CA ALA A 76 8.56 -10.88 10.68
C ALA A 76 7.15 -11.46 10.85
N GLY A 77 6.10 -10.73 10.44
CA GLY A 77 4.72 -11.20 10.50
C GLY A 77 4.47 -12.48 9.69
N PRO A 78 4.78 -12.52 8.39
CA PRO A 78 4.81 -13.74 7.59
C PRO A 78 5.65 -14.85 8.21
N ALA A 79 6.91 -14.56 8.60
CA ALA A 79 7.83 -15.54 9.16
C ALA A 79 7.25 -16.26 10.40
N ASN A 80 6.64 -15.51 11.33
CA ASN A 80 6.00 -16.08 12.52
C ASN A 80 4.84 -17.02 12.17
N ARG A 81 3.98 -16.66 11.24
CA ARG A 81 2.88 -17.52 10.79
C ARG A 81 3.38 -18.77 10.07
N GLN A 82 4.41 -18.64 9.25
CA GLN A 82 5.05 -19.76 8.56
C GLN A 82 5.64 -20.76 9.57
N GLY A 83 6.38 -20.27 10.59
CA GLY A 83 6.92 -21.11 11.65
C GLY A 83 5.84 -21.88 12.40
N ARG A 84 4.70 -21.24 12.71
CA ARG A 84 3.56 -21.92 13.33
C ARG A 84 2.98 -23.00 12.41
N ILE A 85 2.79 -22.73 11.13
CA ILE A 85 2.22 -23.69 10.16
C ILE A 85 3.14 -24.89 9.97
N ALA A 86 4.46 -24.67 9.85
CA ALA A 86 5.42 -25.76 9.77
C ALA A 86 5.35 -26.66 11.00
N ALA A 87 5.31 -26.09 12.21
CA ALA A 87 5.19 -26.84 13.46
C ALA A 87 3.87 -27.61 13.54
N ASP A 88 2.75 -27.00 13.19
CA ASP A 88 1.44 -27.65 13.15
C ASP A 88 1.47 -28.87 12.22
N HIS A 89 1.99 -28.68 10.98
CA HIS A 89 2.06 -29.77 10.00
C HIS A 89 2.97 -30.92 10.43
N ILE A 90 4.14 -30.63 10.99
CA ILE A 90 5.05 -31.64 11.57
C ILE A 90 4.35 -32.44 12.67
N CYS A 91 3.46 -31.82 13.45
CA CYS A 91 2.67 -32.46 14.50
C CYS A 91 1.37 -33.10 14.00
N GLY A 92 1.11 -33.17 12.71
CA GLY A 92 -0.11 -33.75 12.13
C GLY A 92 -1.36 -32.87 12.24
N ILE A 93 -1.21 -31.60 12.61
CA ILE A 93 -2.30 -30.64 12.68
C ILE A 93 -2.53 -30.01 11.30
N GLN A 94 -3.78 -29.99 10.84
CA GLN A 94 -4.14 -29.38 9.56
C GLN A 94 -3.99 -27.84 9.64
N SER A 95 -3.01 -27.32 8.94
CA SER A 95 -2.71 -25.91 8.86
C SER A 95 -2.08 -25.56 7.51
N ALA A 96 -2.44 -24.41 6.90
CA ALA A 96 -1.93 -24.02 5.61
C ALA A 96 -1.66 -22.50 5.55
N TYR A 97 -0.56 -22.12 4.91
CA TYR A 97 -0.20 -20.75 4.65
C TYR A 97 -0.97 -20.20 3.45
N ARG A 98 -1.81 -19.21 3.70
CA ARG A 98 -2.69 -18.63 2.68
C ARG A 98 -2.04 -17.53 1.84
N GLY A 99 -0.72 -17.47 1.80
CA GLY A 99 0.03 -16.44 1.09
C GLY A 99 0.20 -15.13 1.88
N THR A 100 0.99 -14.25 1.30
CA THR A 100 1.35 -12.95 1.88
C THR A 100 0.81 -11.78 1.06
N GLN A 101 0.50 -10.66 1.70
CA GLN A 101 0.14 -9.39 1.03
C GLN A 101 1.12 -8.26 1.33
N GLY A 102 2.20 -8.53 2.07
CA GLY A 102 3.30 -7.59 2.27
C GLY A 102 2.92 -6.34 3.08
N THR A 103 2.01 -6.46 4.06
CA THR A 103 1.66 -5.33 4.92
C THR A 103 2.86 -4.93 5.79
N ALA A 104 3.30 -3.68 5.65
CA ALA A 104 4.46 -3.14 6.34
C ALA A 104 4.26 -1.69 6.72
N ILE A 105 4.93 -1.27 7.78
CA ILE A 105 4.99 0.12 8.23
C ILE A 105 6.41 0.46 8.68
N VAL A 106 6.83 1.68 8.42
CA VAL A 106 8.10 2.23 8.86
C VAL A 106 7.91 3.65 9.38
N LYS A 107 8.62 4.00 10.43
CA LYS A 107 8.71 5.37 10.93
C LYS A 107 9.98 6.02 10.42
N VAL A 108 9.85 7.20 9.81
CA VAL A 108 10.97 8.01 9.32
C VAL A 108 10.81 9.41 9.92
N LEU A 109 11.67 9.77 10.85
CA LEU A 109 11.58 11.00 11.63
C LEU A 109 10.20 11.12 12.32
N ASN A 110 9.42 12.14 11.96
CA ASN A 110 8.07 12.39 12.49
C ASN A 110 6.95 11.85 11.60
N LEU A 111 7.28 11.15 10.51
CA LEU A 111 6.31 10.53 9.61
C LEU A 111 6.33 9.01 9.72
N ALA A 112 5.17 8.40 9.53
CA ALA A 112 5.04 6.98 9.26
C ALA A 112 4.63 6.77 7.79
N ALA A 113 5.18 5.73 7.18
CA ALA A 113 4.78 5.28 5.85
C ALA A 113 4.42 3.79 5.92
N ALA A 114 3.28 3.42 5.38
CA ALA A 114 2.79 2.05 5.39
C ALA A 114 2.28 1.62 4.02
N GLN A 115 2.30 0.32 3.78
CA GLN A 115 1.76 -0.28 2.56
C GLN A 115 1.12 -1.63 2.84
N THR A 116 0.21 -2.04 1.97
CA THR A 116 -0.35 -3.40 1.91
C THR A 116 -0.70 -3.75 0.47
N GLY A 117 -0.62 -5.04 0.13
CA GLY A 117 -0.94 -5.53 -1.22
C GLY A 117 0.07 -5.15 -2.30
N THR A 118 -0.39 -5.10 -3.53
CA THR A 118 0.43 -4.90 -4.72
C THR A 118 0.67 -3.42 -4.98
N SER A 119 1.91 -3.07 -5.33
CA SER A 119 2.27 -1.70 -5.69
C SER A 119 1.85 -1.35 -7.12
N GLU A 120 1.62 -0.06 -7.39
CA GLU A 120 1.34 0.42 -8.75
C GLU A 120 2.44 0.06 -9.75
N LYS A 121 3.72 0.12 -9.30
CA LYS A 121 4.86 -0.28 -10.13
C LYS A 121 4.73 -1.73 -10.62
N ARG A 122 4.25 -2.62 -9.76
CA ARG A 122 4.03 -4.02 -10.11
C ARG A 122 2.85 -4.17 -11.06
N LEU A 123 1.71 -3.53 -10.79
CA LEU A 123 0.54 -3.56 -11.68
C LEU A 123 0.88 -3.07 -13.09
N ARG A 124 1.66 -1.99 -13.20
CA ARG A 124 2.17 -1.48 -14.50
C ARG A 124 3.07 -2.48 -15.20
N ALA A 125 4.00 -3.10 -14.49
CA ALA A 125 4.92 -4.09 -15.07
C ALA A 125 4.19 -5.35 -15.58
N ASP A 126 3.11 -5.75 -14.91
CA ASP A 126 2.30 -6.90 -15.28
C ASP A 126 1.17 -6.55 -16.26
N ASN A 127 1.06 -5.28 -16.71
CA ASN A 127 -0.04 -4.77 -17.53
C ASN A 127 -1.43 -5.08 -16.97
N THR A 128 -1.56 -5.11 -15.64
CA THR A 128 -2.84 -5.34 -14.95
C THR A 128 -3.67 -4.07 -14.96
N PRO A 129 -4.91 -4.06 -15.49
CA PRO A 129 -5.78 -2.89 -15.44
C PRO A 129 -6.10 -2.49 -14.00
N TYR A 130 -5.99 -1.22 -13.69
CA TYR A 130 -6.28 -0.69 -12.36
C TYR A 130 -6.76 0.75 -12.42
N HIS A 131 -7.50 1.14 -11.38
CA HIS A 131 -7.75 2.52 -11.02
C HIS A 131 -6.89 2.92 -9.81
N ARG A 132 -6.66 4.22 -9.69
CA ARG A 132 -5.89 4.81 -8.60
C ARG A 132 -6.60 6.05 -8.10
N ILE A 133 -6.71 6.18 -6.79
CA ILE A 133 -7.13 7.41 -6.13
C ILE A 133 -6.10 7.88 -5.12
N TYR A 134 -6.11 9.18 -4.86
CA TYR A 134 -5.42 9.83 -3.75
C TYR A 134 -6.44 10.62 -2.95
N ILE A 135 -6.39 10.49 -1.63
CA ILE A 135 -7.17 11.31 -0.70
C ILE A 135 -6.30 11.76 0.46
N ASN A 136 -6.63 12.90 1.03
CA ASN A 136 -5.86 13.49 2.13
C ASN A 136 -6.80 13.87 3.30
N PRO A 137 -7.47 12.89 3.95
CA PRO A 137 -8.31 13.18 5.09
C PRO A 137 -7.47 13.59 6.31
N MET A 138 -8.09 14.31 7.24
CA MET A 138 -7.53 14.44 8.58
C MET A 138 -7.72 13.12 9.34
N GLN A 139 -6.75 12.73 10.22
CA GLN A 139 -6.89 11.49 10.99
C GLN A 139 -8.02 11.59 12.04
N HIS A 140 -8.38 12.80 12.50
CA HIS A 140 -9.57 13.09 13.28
C HIS A 140 -10.10 14.50 12.92
N PRO A 141 -11.30 14.92 13.39
CA PRO A 141 -11.87 16.21 13.02
C PRO A 141 -10.97 17.40 13.33
N GLY A 142 -10.87 18.35 12.40
CA GLY A 142 -9.99 19.52 12.51
C GLY A 142 -10.31 20.47 13.67
N TYR A 143 -11.54 20.41 14.22
CA TYR A 143 -11.91 21.20 15.40
C TYR A 143 -11.34 20.62 16.72
N TYR A 144 -10.90 19.35 16.71
CA TYR A 144 -10.24 18.75 17.86
C TYR A 144 -8.72 18.97 17.76
N PRO A 145 -8.06 19.39 18.87
CA PRO A 145 -6.66 19.76 18.83
C PRO A 145 -5.72 18.65 18.36
N GLY A 146 -4.74 19.00 17.53
CA GLY A 146 -3.70 18.09 17.07
C GLY A 146 -4.04 17.35 15.78
N ALA A 147 -5.12 17.71 15.09
CA ALA A 147 -5.50 17.12 13.80
C ALA A 147 -4.37 17.23 12.76
N GLN A 148 -4.05 16.10 12.11
CA GLN A 148 -2.99 15.99 11.11
C GLN A 148 -3.55 15.33 9.84
N ALA A 149 -3.09 15.77 8.69
CA ALA A 149 -3.47 15.15 7.42
C ALA A 149 -2.77 13.81 7.21
N ILE A 150 -3.49 12.86 6.63
CA ILE A 150 -2.97 11.55 6.18
C ILE A 150 -3.15 11.47 4.67
N SER A 151 -2.10 11.12 3.94
CA SER A 151 -2.19 10.83 2.51
C SER A 151 -2.43 9.34 2.29
N ILE A 152 -3.50 9.00 1.60
CA ILE A 152 -3.90 7.63 1.26
C ILE A 152 -3.90 7.49 -0.26
N LYS A 153 -3.15 6.52 -0.76
CA LYS A 153 -3.22 6.04 -2.13
C LYS A 153 -3.88 4.67 -2.13
N LEU A 154 -4.93 4.48 -2.92
CA LEU A 154 -5.64 3.22 -3.07
C LEU A 154 -5.60 2.76 -4.52
N LEU A 155 -5.29 1.48 -4.73
CA LEU A 155 -5.25 0.81 -6.04
C LEU A 155 -6.31 -0.28 -6.07
N PHE A 156 -7.12 -0.32 -7.12
CA PHE A 156 -8.22 -1.28 -7.24
C PHE A 156 -8.51 -1.62 -8.71
N SER A 157 -9.16 -2.76 -8.92
CA SER A 157 -9.55 -3.21 -10.27
C SER A 157 -10.73 -2.41 -10.83
N PRO A 158 -11.02 -2.52 -12.13
CA PRO A 158 -12.25 -1.99 -12.72
C PRO A 158 -13.55 -2.52 -12.08
N GLU A 159 -13.51 -3.68 -11.42
CA GLU A 159 -14.64 -4.29 -10.70
C GLU A 159 -14.68 -3.90 -9.22
N GLY A 160 -13.69 -3.15 -8.73
CA GLY A 160 -13.62 -2.67 -7.35
C GLY A 160 -12.80 -3.54 -6.39
N THR A 161 -12.14 -4.61 -6.85
CA THR A 161 -11.26 -5.41 -6.00
C THR A 161 -10.05 -4.59 -5.55
N ILE A 162 -9.78 -4.56 -4.25
CA ILE A 162 -8.64 -3.81 -3.70
C ILE A 162 -7.34 -4.56 -4.01
N TYR A 163 -6.45 -3.95 -4.78
CA TYR A 163 -5.13 -4.49 -5.10
C TYR A 163 -4.07 -4.11 -4.08
N GLY A 164 -4.13 -2.90 -3.55
CA GLY A 164 -3.16 -2.43 -2.58
C GLY A 164 -3.36 -0.99 -2.18
N ALA A 165 -2.64 -0.59 -1.14
CA ALA A 165 -2.68 0.77 -0.64
C ALA A 165 -1.33 1.21 -0.07
N GLN A 166 -1.12 2.53 -0.07
CA GLN A 166 -0.03 3.21 0.61
C GLN A 166 -0.61 4.34 1.45
N VAL A 167 -0.07 4.52 2.65
CA VAL A 167 -0.53 5.54 3.60
C VAL A 167 0.68 6.24 4.19
N VAL A 168 0.66 7.57 4.20
CA VAL A 168 1.73 8.39 4.79
C VAL A 168 1.10 9.48 5.66
N GLY A 169 1.66 9.68 6.83
CA GLY A 169 1.22 10.74 7.74
C GLY A 169 2.00 10.74 9.05
N PRO A 170 1.83 11.75 9.89
CA PRO A 170 2.50 11.81 11.18
C PRO A 170 1.83 10.93 12.24
N ASP A 171 0.52 10.66 12.11
CA ASP A 171 -0.26 9.86 13.05
C ASP A 171 -1.42 9.13 12.33
N GLY A 172 -2.00 8.08 12.94
CA GLY A 172 -3.14 7.33 12.42
C GLY A 172 -2.85 6.39 11.24
N VAL A 173 -1.63 6.37 10.71
CA VAL A 173 -1.22 5.58 9.54
C VAL A 173 -1.43 4.08 9.77
N GLN A 174 -1.08 3.57 10.96
CA GLN A 174 -1.25 2.15 11.28
C GLN A 174 -2.73 1.75 11.23
N ASN A 175 -3.62 2.56 11.82
CA ASN A 175 -5.05 2.27 11.85
C ASN A 175 -5.61 2.12 10.42
N ILE A 176 -5.29 3.06 9.55
CA ILE A 176 -5.74 3.05 8.15
C ILE A 176 -5.23 1.80 7.42
N ILE A 177 -3.92 1.51 7.51
CA ILE A 177 -3.35 0.39 6.74
C ILE A 177 -3.83 -0.96 7.26
N ASP A 178 -4.05 -1.13 8.56
CA ASP A 178 -4.54 -2.37 9.17
C ASP A 178 -6.00 -2.65 8.77
N ILE A 179 -6.85 -1.61 8.68
CA ILE A 179 -8.22 -1.74 8.17
C ILE A 179 -8.19 -2.18 6.71
N LEU A 180 -7.40 -1.53 5.85
CA LEU A 180 -7.28 -1.89 4.43
C LEU A 180 -6.71 -3.31 4.26
N ALA A 181 -5.70 -3.69 5.03
CA ALA A 181 -5.14 -5.04 5.00
C ALA A 181 -6.17 -6.10 5.42
N THR A 182 -7.02 -5.78 6.39
CA THR A 182 -8.11 -6.66 6.85
C THR A 182 -9.20 -6.76 5.81
N ALA A 183 -9.62 -5.63 5.21
CA ALA A 183 -10.61 -5.59 4.13
C ALA A 183 -10.16 -6.46 2.93
N MET A 184 -8.90 -6.33 2.50
CA MET A 184 -8.32 -7.16 1.45
C MET A 184 -8.35 -8.66 1.80
N ARG A 185 -8.02 -9.03 3.03
CA ARG A 185 -8.12 -10.45 3.50
C ARG A 185 -9.55 -10.95 3.53
N GLY A 186 -10.51 -10.08 3.86
CA GLY A 186 -11.93 -10.34 3.79
C GLY A 186 -12.50 -10.34 2.36
N LYS A 187 -11.66 -10.10 1.34
CA LYS A 187 -12.08 -9.96 -0.07
C LYS A 187 -13.16 -8.88 -0.26
N GLN A 188 -13.12 -7.86 0.57
CA GLN A 188 -13.98 -6.69 0.41
C GLN A 188 -13.54 -5.86 -0.79
N THR A 189 -14.53 -5.22 -1.43
CA THR A 189 -14.34 -4.30 -2.54
C THR A 189 -14.23 -2.85 -2.05
N VAL A 190 -13.91 -1.92 -2.95
CA VAL A 190 -13.92 -0.49 -2.60
C VAL A 190 -15.31 0.01 -2.23
N GLN A 191 -16.39 -0.59 -2.78
CA GLN A 191 -17.76 -0.29 -2.42
C GLN A 191 -18.09 -0.72 -0.98
N ASP A 192 -17.53 -1.87 -0.53
CA ASP A 192 -17.72 -2.32 0.86
C ASP A 192 -17.09 -1.36 1.86
N LEU A 193 -16.00 -0.65 1.49
CA LEU A 193 -15.36 0.34 2.35
C LEU A 193 -16.29 1.50 2.73
N GLU A 194 -17.27 1.83 1.89
CA GLU A 194 -18.26 2.88 2.18
C GLU A 194 -19.13 2.52 3.39
N HIS A 195 -19.39 1.24 3.57
CA HIS A 195 -20.33 0.69 4.55
C HIS A 195 -19.66 0.24 5.86
N LEU A 196 -18.34 0.37 5.97
CA LEU A 196 -17.66 0.00 7.20
C LEU A 196 -18.09 0.93 8.34
N GLU A 197 -18.66 0.34 9.38
CA GLU A 197 -18.98 1.03 10.63
C GLU A 197 -17.75 0.97 11.54
N LEU A 198 -16.99 2.07 11.56
CA LEU A 198 -15.74 2.17 12.29
C LEU A 198 -15.93 3.00 13.57
N ALA A 199 -15.15 2.68 14.60
CA ALA A 199 -15.24 3.38 15.87
C ALA A 199 -14.95 4.87 15.72
N TYR A 200 -15.83 5.70 16.30
CA TYR A 200 -15.73 7.15 16.25
C TYR A 200 -15.83 7.81 17.60
N SER A 201 -14.89 8.67 17.87
CA SER A 201 -15.05 9.85 18.72
C SER A 201 -14.02 10.89 18.27
N PRO A 202 -14.20 12.19 18.60
CA PRO A 202 -13.33 13.25 18.07
C PRO A 202 -11.83 13.06 18.28
N GLN A 203 -11.43 12.34 19.33
CA GLN A 203 -10.03 12.07 19.66
C GLN A 203 -9.40 11.01 18.77
N TRP A 204 -10.22 10.12 18.16
CA TRP A 204 -9.74 8.89 17.52
C TRP A 204 -9.97 8.84 16.01
N GLY A 205 -10.94 9.60 15.50
CA GLY A 205 -11.26 9.58 14.09
C GLY A 205 -12.37 10.53 13.71
N GLY A 206 -12.72 10.61 12.45
CA GLY A 206 -13.87 11.33 11.91
C GLY A 206 -15.11 10.45 11.82
N ALA A 207 -16.31 11.02 11.97
CA ALA A 207 -17.58 10.32 11.72
C ALA A 207 -17.62 9.76 10.28
N LYS A 208 -17.05 10.49 9.32
CA LYS A 208 -16.71 10.01 7.98
C LYS A 208 -15.24 9.65 7.98
N HIS A 209 -14.94 8.39 8.27
CA HIS A 209 -13.57 7.91 8.41
C HIS A 209 -12.83 7.97 7.06
N GLY A 210 -11.49 8.13 7.09
CA GLY A 210 -10.66 8.15 5.87
C GLY A 210 -10.86 6.93 4.97
N ILE A 211 -11.17 5.77 5.54
CA ILE A 211 -11.49 4.55 4.78
C ILE A 211 -12.83 4.68 4.05
N ASN A 212 -13.88 5.21 4.70
CA ASN A 212 -15.16 5.45 4.03
C ASN A 212 -14.99 6.49 2.91
N MET A 213 -14.20 7.54 3.15
CA MET A 213 -13.85 8.53 2.11
C MET A 213 -13.15 7.89 0.91
N ALA A 214 -12.22 6.95 1.15
CA ALA A 214 -11.57 6.21 0.08
C ALA A 214 -12.59 5.38 -0.72
N GLY A 215 -13.53 4.72 -0.05
CA GLY A 215 -14.65 4.00 -0.68
C GLY A 215 -15.49 4.92 -1.56
N PHE A 216 -15.99 6.04 -1.03
CA PHE A 216 -16.81 6.99 -1.79
C PHE A 216 -16.12 7.52 -3.04
N VAL A 217 -14.84 7.93 -2.92
CA VAL A 217 -14.09 8.44 -4.08
C VAL A 217 -13.84 7.33 -5.11
N ALA A 218 -13.48 6.12 -4.66
CA ALA A 218 -13.28 4.98 -5.54
C ALA A 218 -14.56 4.59 -6.28
N THR A 219 -15.70 4.55 -5.60
CA THR A 219 -17.02 4.26 -6.19
C THR A 219 -17.42 5.34 -7.21
N ASN A 220 -17.14 6.62 -6.93
CA ASN A 220 -17.39 7.70 -7.90
C ASN A 220 -16.58 7.49 -9.19
N VAL A 221 -15.34 7.01 -9.09
CA VAL A 221 -14.52 6.66 -10.27
C VAL A 221 -15.13 5.47 -11.02
N LEU A 222 -15.51 4.39 -10.32
CA LEU A 222 -16.10 3.20 -10.95
C LEU A 222 -17.43 3.50 -11.65
N ASN A 223 -18.25 4.36 -11.07
CA ASN A 223 -19.54 4.77 -11.64
C ASN A 223 -19.40 5.83 -12.73
N GLY A 224 -18.19 6.32 -13.02
CA GLY A 224 -17.96 7.36 -14.00
C GLY A 224 -18.45 8.76 -13.60
N THR A 225 -18.85 8.95 -12.32
CA THR A 225 -19.28 10.26 -11.78
C THR A 225 -18.12 11.25 -11.72
N VAL A 226 -16.91 10.75 -11.52
CA VAL A 226 -15.66 11.52 -11.49
C VAL A 226 -14.64 10.87 -12.43
N GLN A 227 -14.03 11.68 -13.28
CA GLN A 227 -12.85 11.30 -14.05
C GLN A 227 -11.62 11.93 -13.40
N LEU A 228 -10.60 11.11 -13.14
CA LEU A 228 -9.36 11.56 -12.54
C LEU A 228 -8.30 11.75 -13.63
N THR A 229 -7.48 12.78 -13.48
CA THR A 229 -6.26 12.96 -14.28
C THR A 229 -5.03 13.03 -13.39
N GLU A 230 -3.89 12.73 -13.95
CA GLU A 230 -2.61 12.90 -13.27
C GLU A 230 -2.15 14.35 -13.33
N PRO A 231 -1.47 14.85 -12.30
CA PRO A 231 -0.95 16.22 -12.32
C PRO A 231 0.00 16.52 -13.50
N ASP A 232 0.72 15.51 -13.97
CA ASP A 232 1.64 15.56 -15.10
C ASP A 232 0.99 15.25 -16.45
N ALA A 233 -0.31 14.91 -16.46
CA ALA A 233 -1.10 14.60 -17.65
C ALA A 233 -2.25 15.60 -17.89
N ILE A 234 -2.23 16.74 -17.21
CA ILE A 234 -3.23 17.82 -17.43
C ILE A 234 -2.96 18.43 -18.82
N PRO A 235 -3.94 18.43 -19.76
CA PRO A 235 -3.78 19.08 -21.05
C PRO A 235 -3.52 20.58 -20.90
N GLU A 236 -2.71 21.16 -21.80
CA GLU A 236 -2.34 22.59 -21.74
C GLU A 236 -3.51 23.54 -22.06
N ASP A 237 -4.53 23.05 -22.76
CA ASP A 237 -5.66 23.84 -23.28
C ASP A 237 -6.94 23.74 -22.42
N VAL A 238 -6.84 23.18 -21.21
CA VAL A 238 -7.97 23.08 -20.29
C VAL A 238 -8.01 24.21 -19.27
N LEU A 239 -9.22 24.64 -18.92
CA LEU A 239 -9.41 25.54 -17.79
C LEU A 239 -9.32 24.76 -16.47
N ILE A 240 -8.42 25.19 -15.60
CA ILE A 240 -8.26 24.61 -14.27
C ILE A 240 -9.02 25.48 -13.27
N HIS A 241 -9.98 24.89 -12.57
CA HIS A 241 -10.67 25.53 -11.46
C HIS A 241 -10.09 25.02 -10.14
N ASP A 242 -9.57 25.95 -9.33
CA ASP A 242 -9.17 25.66 -7.94
C ASP A 242 -10.34 26.03 -7.02
N VAL A 243 -10.97 25.01 -6.44
CA VAL A 243 -12.17 25.17 -5.59
C VAL A 243 -11.84 25.35 -4.11
N ARG A 244 -10.55 25.44 -3.77
CA ARG A 244 -10.09 25.71 -2.41
C ARG A 244 -10.40 27.14 -1.99
N THR A 245 -10.40 27.39 -0.68
CA THR A 245 -10.54 28.75 -0.15
C THR A 245 -9.40 29.65 -0.62
N THR A 246 -9.62 30.95 -0.66
CA THR A 246 -8.59 31.95 -1.02
C THR A 246 -7.34 31.81 -0.11
N ALA A 247 -7.53 31.58 1.18
CA ALA A 247 -6.42 31.39 2.12
C ALA A 247 -5.56 30.14 1.82
N GLU A 248 -6.17 29.08 1.31
CA GLU A 248 -5.43 27.87 0.90
C GLU A 248 -4.65 28.10 -0.40
N THR A 249 -5.21 28.85 -1.35
CA THR A 249 -4.56 29.15 -2.63
C THR A 249 -3.40 30.14 -2.50
N GLU A 250 -3.42 31.03 -1.52
CA GLU A 250 -2.30 31.92 -1.18
C GLU A 250 -1.03 31.14 -0.79
N THR A 251 -1.18 29.94 -0.24
CA THR A 251 -0.04 29.12 0.15
C THR A 251 0.62 28.44 -1.06
N ALA A 252 -0.16 27.91 -1.97
CA ALA A 252 0.28 27.32 -3.24
C ALA A 252 -0.92 27.13 -4.16
N THR A 253 -0.73 27.34 -5.46
CA THR A 253 -1.76 27.05 -6.48
C THR A 253 -1.12 26.53 -7.77
N ILE A 254 -1.93 25.91 -8.62
CA ILE A 254 -1.50 25.51 -9.98
C ILE A 254 -1.41 26.77 -10.83
N PRO A 255 -0.29 27.04 -11.51
CA PRO A 255 -0.17 28.21 -12.37
C PRO A 255 -1.29 28.30 -13.41
N GLY A 256 -1.96 29.46 -13.47
CA GLY A 256 -3.08 29.69 -14.39
C GLY A 256 -4.43 29.15 -13.93
N ALA A 257 -4.53 28.54 -12.77
CA ALA A 257 -5.82 28.11 -12.23
C ALA A 257 -6.70 29.30 -11.83
N LEU A 258 -7.98 29.20 -12.15
CA LEU A 258 -9.01 30.15 -11.67
C LEU A 258 -9.50 29.70 -10.31
N ASN A 259 -9.30 30.50 -9.26
CA ASN A 259 -9.81 30.21 -7.95
C ASN A 259 -11.29 30.66 -7.81
N ILE A 260 -12.15 29.68 -7.59
CA ILE A 260 -13.56 29.88 -7.23
C ILE A 260 -13.84 28.93 -6.07
N PRO A 261 -13.83 29.41 -4.81
CA PRO A 261 -14.12 28.57 -3.65
C PRO A 261 -15.42 27.79 -3.82
N VAL A 262 -15.43 26.54 -3.33
CA VAL A 262 -16.58 25.63 -3.51
C VAL A 262 -17.89 26.24 -2.99
N ASP A 263 -17.84 27.06 -1.95
CA ASP A 263 -19.01 27.73 -1.36
C ASP A 263 -19.57 28.85 -2.27
N GLU A 264 -18.73 29.42 -3.16
CA GLU A 264 -19.11 30.45 -4.12
C GLU A 264 -19.41 29.89 -5.52
N LEU A 265 -19.01 28.64 -5.78
CA LEU A 265 -19.05 28.06 -7.13
C LEU A 265 -20.46 28.07 -7.72
N ARG A 266 -21.50 27.80 -6.92
CA ARG A 266 -22.89 27.76 -7.39
C ARG A 266 -23.39 29.11 -7.87
N ASP A 267 -22.95 30.20 -7.25
CA ASP A 267 -23.35 31.57 -7.58
C ASP A 267 -22.52 32.18 -8.72
N ARG A 268 -21.41 31.52 -9.06
CA ARG A 268 -20.42 32.00 -10.07
C ARG A 268 -20.28 31.03 -11.25
N TYR A 269 -21.19 30.11 -11.38
CA TYR A 269 -21.14 29.01 -12.36
C TYR A 269 -21.41 29.44 -13.80
N GLU A 270 -22.00 30.63 -14.05
CA GLU A 270 -22.35 31.16 -15.37
C GLU A 270 -21.17 31.76 -16.12
#